data_77711dc1b8db8a7ad15af795f45c3a71
#
_entry.id   77711dc1b8db8a7ad15af795f45c3a71
#
_cell.length_a   1.000
_cell.length_b   1.000
_cell.length_c   1.000
_cell.angle_alpha   90.00
_cell.angle_beta   90.00
_cell.angle_gamma   90.00
#
_symmetry.space_group_name_H-M   'P 1'
#
loop_
_entity.id
_entity.type
_entity.pdbx_description
1 polymer ?
#
loop_
_entity_poly.entity_id
_entity_poly.type
_entity_poly.pdbx_seq_one_letter_code
_entity_poly.pdbx_strand_id
1 'polypeptide(L)'
;MVPLAPSEPLPHRKIIRGWLIHMAQGQVGRALGLLLLDACLWLGCIAGTVFIENIAVKIALGLIAGFVTGRIFILGHDACHQSFTPNRELNKVLGRIAFLPSLTPYSLWDVGHNVVHHGQTNLKGFDFVWAPLSKAEFDALPTWRKTLERLYRSGWGPVFYYLIEIWWRREYFPNAQNKPGDRPIFLKDNLLVTAFAIIWIGCLIAGASATGQSIWVGLITGFALPFLFWNGMIGFVVYVHHTHPSVSWYDKKSEWLRAQPFVSTTVHLTFGWIWGALMHHIMEHTAHHVDMSIPLYNLKDAQNTLETMLPERIFIQKFSWAWYFDTARKCKLYDFENKAWLDFDGNKTADSVRVLLSPAPAGQNG
;
A
#
# COMPACT_ATOMS: atom_id res chain seq x y z
N MET A 1 30.63 -6.21 3.67
CA MET A 1 30.39 -5.22 2.57
C MET A 1 30.74 -3.84 3.11
N VAL A 2 31.24 -2.93 2.28
CA VAL A 2 31.59 -1.57 2.68
C VAL A 2 30.41 -0.66 2.32
N PRO A 3 29.95 0.22 3.23
CA PRO A 3 28.90 1.19 2.94
C PRO A 3 29.28 2.10 1.76
N LEU A 4 28.29 2.43 0.92
CA LEU A 4 28.46 3.35 -0.19
C LEU A 4 28.59 4.79 0.32
N ALA A 5 29.60 5.52 -0.17
CA ALA A 5 29.71 6.92 0.20
C ALA A 5 28.54 7.75 -0.35
N PRO A 6 28.02 8.76 0.38
CA PRO A 6 26.87 9.57 -0.07
C PRO A 6 27.08 10.27 -1.42
N SER A 7 28.35 10.54 -1.82
CA SER A 7 28.71 11.15 -3.10
C SER A 7 28.80 10.16 -4.26
N GLU A 8 28.87 8.85 -4.00
CA GLU A 8 28.96 7.85 -5.06
C GLU A 8 27.61 7.65 -5.76
N PRO A 9 27.57 7.40 -7.07
CA PRO A 9 26.31 7.11 -7.76
C PRO A 9 25.68 5.83 -7.23
N LEU A 10 24.34 5.82 -7.16
CA LEU A 10 23.60 4.65 -6.71
C LEU A 10 23.85 3.47 -7.65
N PRO A 11 24.25 2.29 -7.14
CA PRO A 11 24.43 1.11 -7.98
C PRO A 11 23.13 0.69 -8.65
N HIS A 12 23.24 -0.04 -9.76
CA HIS A 12 22.06 -0.60 -10.41
C HIS A 12 21.28 -1.50 -9.43
N ARG A 13 19.92 -1.44 -9.48
CA ARG A 13 19.03 -2.18 -8.60
C ARG A 13 19.40 -3.66 -8.43
N LYS A 14 19.87 -4.32 -9.51
CA LYS A 14 20.30 -5.72 -9.46
C LYS A 14 21.46 -5.97 -8.49
N ILE A 15 22.38 -5.02 -8.35
CA ILE A 15 23.51 -5.13 -7.42
C ILE A 15 23.00 -5.01 -5.98
N ILE A 16 22.14 -4.02 -5.71
CA ILE A 16 21.55 -3.80 -4.39
C ILE A 16 20.71 -5.01 -3.97
N ARG A 17 19.90 -5.57 -4.88
CA ARG A 17 19.17 -6.82 -4.63
C ARG A 17 20.11 -7.98 -4.28
N GLY A 18 21.30 -8.03 -4.89
CA GLY A 18 22.31 -9.04 -4.57
C GLY A 18 22.76 -9.02 -3.10
N TRP A 19 22.71 -7.86 -2.44
CA TRP A 19 23.02 -7.77 -1.00
C TRP A 19 21.96 -8.41 -0.12
N LEU A 20 20.73 -8.49 -0.60
CA LEU A 20 19.53 -8.93 0.14
C LEU A 20 19.07 -10.35 -0.23
N ILE A 21 19.67 -10.97 -1.25
CA ILE A 21 19.17 -12.22 -1.85
C ILE A 21 18.98 -13.35 -0.84
N HIS A 22 19.83 -13.41 0.18
CA HIS A 22 19.75 -14.44 1.23
C HIS A 22 18.54 -14.28 2.14
N MET A 23 17.88 -13.11 2.13
CA MET A 23 16.65 -12.83 2.88
C MET A 23 15.39 -13.11 2.06
N ALA A 24 15.50 -13.35 0.76
CA ALA A 24 14.40 -13.61 -0.15
C ALA A 24 13.91 -15.08 -0.11
N GLN A 25 13.99 -15.72 1.05
CA GLN A 25 13.60 -17.12 1.24
C GLN A 25 12.31 -17.21 2.06
N GLY A 26 11.21 -17.54 1.38
CA GLY A 26 9.93 -17.81 2.01
C GLY A 26 9.95 -19.11 2.85
N GLN A 27 9.17 -19.14 3.94
CA GLN A 27 9.05 -20.27 4.85
C GLN A 27 7.58 -20.68 4.98
N VAL A 28 7.21 -21.87 4.48
CA VAL A 28 5.80 -22.33 4.47
C VAL A 28 5.19 -22.36 5.87
N GLY A 29 5.89 -22.93 6.86
CA GLY A 29 5.37 -23.03 8.23
C GLY A 29 5.10 -21.67 8.88
N ARG A 30 6.01 -20.71 8.68
CA ARG A 30 5.86 -19.34 9.20
C ARG A 30 4.72 -18.59 8.51
N ALA A 31 4.62 -18.72 7.19
CA ALA A 31 3.55 -18.12 6.40
C ALA A 31 2.17 -18.62 6.82
N LEU A 32 1.99 -19.94 6.91
CA LEU A 32 0.73 -20.55 7.33
C LEU A 32 0.39 -20.23 8.79
N GLY A 33 1.38 -20.22 9.69
CA GLY A 33 1.19 -19.86 11.09
C GLY A 33 0.69 -18.43 11.26
N LEU A 34 1.28 -17.47 10.54
CA LEU A 34 0.84 -16.06 10.56
C LEU A 34 -0.59 -15.91 10.01
N LEU A 35 -0.88 -16.54 8.86
CA LEU A 35 -2.21 -16.47 8.25
C LEU A 35 -3.27 -17.09 9.14
N LEU A 36 -2.99 -18.25 9.73
CA LEU A 36 -3.91 -18.94 10.65
C LEU A 36 -4.17 -18.10 11.90
N LEU A 37 -3.12 -17.53 12.51
CA LEU A 37 -3.27 -16.65 13.67
C LEU A 37 -4.19 -15.47 13.37
N ASP A 38 -3.92 -14.73 12.28
CA ASP A 38 -4.69 -13.56 11.93
C ASP A 38 -6.12 -13.91 11.49
N ALA A 39 -6.31 -15.05 10.81
CA ALA A 39 -7.64 -15.55 10.46
C ALA A 39 -8.46 -15.94 11.71
N CYS A 40 -7.86 -16.61 12.69
CA CYS A 40 -8.52 -16.93 13.96
C CYS A 40 -8.88 -15.67 14.75
N LEU A 41 -8.00 -14.67 14.80
CA LEU A 41 -8.27 -13.39 15.45
C LEU A 41 -9.44 -12.66 14.76
N TRP A 42 -9.43 -12.61 13.43
CA TRP A 42 -10.49 -12.00 12.65
C TRP A 42 -11.84 -12.68 12.87
N LEU A 43 -11.88 -14.01 12.74
CA LEU A 43 -13.10 -14.80 12.96
C LEU A 43 -13.60 -14.63 14.40
N GLY A 44 -12.71 -14.63 15.40
CA GLY A 44 -13.06 -14.40 16.80
C GLY A 44 -13.69 -13.02 17.03
N CYS A 45 -13.13 -11.98 16.42
CA CYS A 45 -13.70 -10.62 16.50
C CYS A 45 -15.07 -10.56 15.82
N ILE A 46 -15.22 -11.11 14.62
CA ILE A 46 -16.52 -11.13 13.90
C ILE A 46 -17.55 -11.93 14.69
N ALA A 47 -17.19 -13.11 15.21
CA ALA A 47 -18.08 -13.88 16.07
C ALA A 47 -18.49 -13.10 17.33
N GLY A 48 -17.55 -12.39 17.95
CA GLY A 48 -17.84 -11.53 19.10
C GLY A 48 -18.84 -10.41 18.77
N THR A 49 -18.82 -9.85 17.55
CA THR A 49 -19.84 -8.86 17.14
C THR A 49 -21.24 -9.46 17.02
N VAL A 50 -21.35 -10.79 16.86
CA VAL A 50 -22.64 -11.50 16.80
C VAL A 50 -23.13 -11.90 18.19
N PHE A 51 -22.25 -12.46 19.05
CA PHE A 51 -22.68 -13.11 20.30
C PHE A 51 -22.67 -12.20 21.53
N ILE A 52 -21.89 -11.10 21.51
CA ILE A 52 -21.84 -10.16 22.64
C ILE A 52 -22.95 -9.12 22.51
N GLU A 53 -23.67 -8.82 23.58
CA GLU A 53 -24.77 -7.86 23.54
C GLU A 53 -24.30 -6.41 23.67
N ASN A 54 -23.21 -6.15 24.42
CA ASN A 54 -22.73 -4.81 24.69
C ASN A 54 -22.22 -4.12 23.41
N ILE A 55 -22.88 -3.04 23.02
CA ILE A 55 -22.59 -2.31 21.77
C ILE A 55 -21.19 -1.70 21.74
N ALA A 56 -20.68 -1.22 22.87
CA ALA A 56 -19.32 -0.64 22.92
C ALA A 56 -18.26 -1.74 22.65
N VAL A 57 -18.48 -2.94 23.17
CA VAL A 57 -17.61 -4.10 22.90
C VAL A 57 -17.72 -4.52 21.42
N LYS A 58 -18.92 -4.54 20.84
CA LYS A 58 -19.11 -4.81 19.40
C LYS A 58 -18.35 -3.82 18.53
N ILE A 59 -18.43 -2.53 18.85
CA ILE A 59 -17.70 -1.48 18.12
C ILE A 59 -16.18 -1.72 18.24
N ALA A 60 -15.68 -1.98 19.45
CA ALA A 60 -14.27 -2.26 19.68
C ALA A 60 -13.81 -3.49 18.88
N LEU A 61 -14.58 -4.59 18.89
CA LEU A 61 -14.30 -5.80 18.12
C LEU A 61 -14.34 -5.52 16.60
N GLY A 62 -15.28 -4.71 16.12
CA GLY A 62 -15.33 -4.29 14.72
C GLY A 62 -14.09 -3.51 14.28
N LEU A 63 -13.59 -2.59 15.13
CA LEU A 63 -12.35 -1.85 14.87
C LEU A 63 -11.13 -2.79 14.87
N ILE A 64 -11.05 -3.71 15.83
CA ILE A 64 -9.99 -4.73 15.88
C ILE A 64 -10.06 -5.63 14.65
N ALA A 65 -11.26 -6.10 14.25
CA ALA A 65 -11.45 -6.87 13.03
C ALA A 65 -10.97 -6.11 11.79
N GLY A 66 -11.20 -4.81 11.70
CA GLY A 66 -10.71 -3.95 10.63
C GLY A 66 -9.19 -3.86 10.62
N PHE A 67 -8.54 -3.71 11.77
CA PHE A 67 -7.09 -3.76 11.91
C PHE A 67 -6.53 -5.14 11.48
N VAL A 68 -7.15 -6.23 11.93
CA VAL A 68 -6.74 -7.59 11.56
C VAL A 68 -6.98 -7.86 10.07
N THR A 69 -8.05 -7.29 9.47
CA THR A 69 -8.23 -7.31 8.00
C THR A 69 -7.03 -6.69 7.29
N GLY A 70 -6.50 -5.56 7.79
CA GLY A 70 -5.29 -4.96 7.25
C GLY A 70 -4.06 -5.86 7.39
N ARG A 71 -3.91 -6.56 8.52
CA ARG A 71 -2.83 -7.54 8.72
C ARG A 71 -2.94 -8.70 7.73
N ILE A 72 -4.12 -9.29 7.58
CA ILE A 72 -4.37 -10.37 6.61
C ILE A 72 -4.11 -9.88 5.18
N PHE A 73 -4.51 -8.65 4.87
CA PHE A 73 -4.23 -8.02 3.58
C PHE A 73 -2.72 -7.92 3.29
N ILE A 74 -1.90 -7.57 4.29
CA ILE A 74 -0.43 -7.54 4.16
C ILE A 74 0.14 -8.94 3.88
N LEU A 75 -0.41 -10.00 4.47
CA LEU A 75 -0.03 -11.38 4.13
C LEU A 75 -0.40 -11.73 2.68
N GLY A 76 -1.60 -11.31 2.24
CA GLY A 76 -2.06 -11.45 0.86
C GLY A 76 -1.19 -10.68 -0.14
N HIS A 77 -0.74 -9.49 0.22
CA HIS A 77 0.21 -8.68 -0.51
C HIS A 77 1.52 -9.44 -0.78
N ASP A 78 2.14 -10.04 0.24
CA ASP A 78 3.34 -10.85 0.09
C ASP A 78 3.10 -12.11 -0.78
N ALA A 79 1.97 -12.77 -0.58
CA ALA A 79 1.58 -13.89 -1.43
C ALA A 79 1.43 -13.48 -2.90
N CYS A 80 0.96 -12.26 -3.16
CA CYS A 80 0.85 -11.69 -4.49
C CYS A 80 2.22 -11.41 -5.12
N HIS A 81 3.20 -10.98 -4.33
CA HIS A 81 4.60 -10.85 -4.75
C HIS A 81 5.32 -12.18 -4.94
N GLN A 82 4.67 -13.30 -4.66
CA GLN A 82 5.26 -14.63 -4.71
C GLN A 82 6.40 -14.84 -3.69
N SER A 83 6.45 -14.02 -2.64
CA SER A 83 7.46 -14.02 -1.59
C SER A 83 7.03 -14.77 -0.33
N PHE A 84 5.72 -14.91 -0.08
CA PHE A 84 5.17 -15.41 1.18
C PHE A 84 5.59 -16.86 1.48
N THR A 85 5.59 -17.73 0.44
CA THR A 85 6.12 -19.09 0.49
C THR A 85 7.01 -19.38 -0.72
N PRO A 86 7.84 -20.45 -0.71
CA PRO A 86 8.61 -20.84 -1.88
C PRO A 86 7.76 -21.39 -3.04
N ASN A 87 6.49 -21.74 -2.78
CA ASN A 87 5.60 -22.36 -3.76
C ASN A 87 4.67 -21.33 -4.38
N ARG A 88 4.82 -21.06 -5.68
CA ARG A 88 4.03 -20.08 -6.42
C ARG A 88 2.54 -20.37 -6.46
N GLU A 89 2.14 -21.63 -6.64
CA GLU A 89 0.72 -22.00 -6.69
C GLU A 89 0.08 -21.85 -5.32
N LEU A 90 0.80 -22.24 -4.26
CA LEU A 90 0.36 -22.02 -2.89
C LEU A 90 0.18 -20.51 -2.61
N ASN A 91 1.11 -19.67 -3.03
CA ASN A 91 1.00 -18.22 -2.89
C ASN A 91 -0.25 -17.66 -3.58
N LYS A 92 -0.58 -18.12 -4.78
CA LYS A 92 -1.81 -17.69 -5.48
C LYS A 92 -3.09 -18.08 -4.72
N VAL A 93 -3.10 -19.24 -4.08
CA VAL A 93 -4.25 -19.70 -3.25
C VAL A 93 -4.33 -18.89 -1.96
N LEU A 94 -3.21 -18.80 -1.22
CA LEU A 94 -3.16 -18.07 0.05
C LEU A 94 -3.45 -16.58 -0.14
N GLY A 95 -2.96 -15.97 -1.23
CA GLY A 95 -3.25 -14.57 -1.55
C GLY A 95 -4.75 -14.32 -1.80
N ARG A 96 -5.44 -15.21 -2.52
CA ARG A 96 -6.89 -15.11 -2.70
C ARG A 96 -7.63 -15.22 -1.38
N ILE A 97 -7.26 -16.19 -0.54
CA ILE A 97 -7.87 -16.38 0.79
C ILE A 97 -7.63 -15.13 1.66
N ALA A 98 -6.40 -14.63 1.70
CA ALA A 98 -6.03 -13.47 2.50
C ALA A 98 -6.72 -12.17 2.04
N PHE A 99 -7.08 -12.04 0.76
CA PHE A 99 -7.78 -10.86 0.25
C PHE A 99 -9.30 -10.91 0.42
N LEU A 100 -9.88 -12.03 0.89
CA LEU A 100 -11.33 -12.14 1.09
C LEU A 100 -11.88 -11.11 2.10
N PRO A 101 -11.31 -10.97 3.33
CA PRO A 101 -11.86 -10.01 4.30
C PRO A 101 -11.79 -8.54 3.85
N SER A 102 -10.87 -8.22 2.97
CA SER A 102 -10.70 -6.89 2.38
C SER A 102 -11.55 -6.67 1.12
N LEU A 103 -12.23 -7.72 0.64
CA LEU A 103 -12.99 -7.71 -0.62
C LEU A 103 -12.15 -7.24 -1.81
N THR A 104 -10.89 -7.65 -1.87
CA THR A 104 -9.93 -7.26 -2.90
C THR A 104 -9.77 -8.38 -3.92
N PRO A 105 -10.11 -8.16 -5.20
CA PRO A 105 -9.89 -9.15 -6.27
C PRO A 105 -8.40 -9.34 -6.53
N TYR A 106 -7.88 -10.53 -6.23
CA TYR A 106 -6.44 -10.85 -6.25
C TYR A 106 -5.76 -10.49 -7.58
N SER A 107 -6.34 -10.89 -8.71
CA SER A 107 -5.70 -10.72 -10.02
C SER A 107 -5.67 -9.28 -10.52
N LEU A 108 -6.66 -8.46 -10.15
CA LEU A 108 -6.68 -7.03 -10.47
C LEU A 108 -5.67 -6.28 -9.60
N TRP A 109 -5.61 -6.63 -8.32
CA TRP A 109 -4.63 -6.08 -7.40
C TRP A 109 -3.19 -6.45 -7.82
N ASP A 110 -2.94 -7.71 -8.21
CA ASP A 110 -1.64 -8.18 -8.73
C ASP A 110 -1.16 -7.30 -9.88
N VAL A 111 -1.99 -7.05 -10.86
CA VAL A 111 -1.61 -6.18 -11.98
C VAL A 111 -1.41 -4.74 -11.56
N GLY A 112 -2.32 -4.17 -10.78
CA GLY A 112 -2.22 -2.79 -10.33
C GLY A 112 -0.97 -2.56 -9.46
N HIS A 113 -0.68 -3.47 -8.57
CA HIS A 113 0.41 -3.34 -7.61
C HIS A 113 1.75 -3.81 -8.16
N ASN A 114 1.85 -5.04 -8.66
CA ASN A 114 3.13 -5.61 -9.09
C ASN A 114 3.62 -5.04 -10.43
N VAL A 115 2.71 -4.91 -11.41
CA VAL A 115 3.13 -4.49 -12.75
C VAL A 115 3.17 -2.97 -12.87
N VAL A 116 2.14 -2.29 -12.37
CA VAL A 116 2.03 -0.84 -12.51
C VAL A 116 2.83 -0.13 -11.42
N HIS A 117 2.47 -0.31 -10.16
CA HIS A 117 3.07 0.43 -9.06
C HIS A 117 4.55 0.09 -8.84
N HIS A 118 4.91 -1.17 -8.57
CA HIS A 118 6.32 -1.58 -8.40
C HIS A 118 7.14 -1.46 -9.67
N GLY A 119 6.52 -1.67 -10.83
CA GLY A 119 7.21 -1.54 -12.12
C GLY A 119 7.54 -0.11 -12.51
N GLN A 120 6.79 0.87 -12.00
CA GLN A 120 6.87 2.26 -12.45
C GLN A 120 6.59 3.27 -11.31
N THR A 121 7.07 2.97 -10.11
CA THR A 121 6.84 3.76 -8.89
C THR A 121 7.18 5.23 -9.13
N ASN A 122 6.25 6.14 -8.80
CA ASN A 122 6.35 7.59 -8.95
C ASN A 122 6.58 8.08 -10.40
N LEU A 123 6.21 7.27 -11.40
CA LEU A 123 6.18 7.74 -12.79
C LEU A 123 4.75 8.19 -13.15
N LYS A 124 4.55 9.48 -13.36
CA LYS A 124 3.29 10.12 -13.74
C LYS A 124 2.71 9.49 -15.01
N GLY A 125 1.41 9.25 -15.01
CA GLY A 125 0.70 8.63 -16.14
C GLY A 125 0.71 7.10 -16.12
N PHE A 126 1.53 6.49 -15.29
CA PHE A 126 1.60 5.04 -15.05
C PHE A 126 1.23 4.71 -13.60
N ASP A 127 2.08 5.11 -12.65
CA ASP A 127 1.76 4.91 -11.23
C ASP A 127 0.58 5.81 -10.82
N PHE A 128 -0.45 5.19 -10.28
CA PHE A 128 -1.65 5.88 -9.79
C PHE A 128 -1.66 6.06 -8.28
N VAL A 129 -0.72 5.44 -7.58
CA VAL A 129 -0.66 5.48 -6.12
C VAL A 129 -0.21 6.87 -5.68
N TRP A 130 -1.17 7.68 -5.24
CA TRP A 130 -0.95 9.06 -4.79
C TRP A 130 -0.29 10.00 -5.81
N ALA A 131 -0.37 9.68 -7.11
CA ALA A 131 0.19 10.54 -8.16
C ALA A 131 -0.29 11.99 -8.02
N PRO A 132 0.61 12.96 -7.84
CA PRO A 132 0.22 14.35 -7.74
C PRO A 132 -0.18 14.91 -9.09
N LEU A 133 -1.08 15.89 -9.08
CA LEU A 133 -1.37 16.71 -10.24
C LEU A 133 -0.36 17.85 -10.34
N SER A 134 -0.07 18.30 -11.57
CA SER A 134 0.54 19.59 -11.78
C SER A 134 -0.46 20.72 -11.50
N LYS A 135 0.02 21.94 -11.35
CA LYS A 135 -0.86 23.11 -11.17
C LYS A 135 -1.81 23.28 -12.37
N ALA A 136 -1.28 23.12 -13.59
CA ALA A 136 -2.09 23.23 -14.80
C ALA A 136 -3.20 22.16 -14.88
N GLU A 137 -2.87 20.90 -14.55
CA GLU A 137 -3.87 19.83 -14.50
C GLU A 137 -4.95 20.11 -13.45
N PHE A 138 -4.57 20.57 -12.26
CA PHE A 138 -5.52 20.94 -11.23
C PHE A 138 -6.44 22.07 -11.66
N ASP A 139 -5.90 23.10 -12.28
CA ASP A 139 -6.70 24.25 -12.74
C ASP A 139 -7.68 23.90 -13.86
N ALA A 140 -7.34 22.91 -14.67
CA ALA A 140 -8.22 22.41 -15.73
C ALA A 140 -9.39 21.54 -15.22
N LEU A 141 -9.37 21.09 -13.95
CA LEU A 141 -10.44 20.27 -13.38
C LEU A 141 -11.74 21.07 -13.20
N PRO A 142 -12.91 20.43 -13.37
CA PRO A 142 -14.19 21.02 -13.00
C PRO A 142 -14.25 21.23 -11.47
N THR A 143 -15.09 22.17 -11.04
CA THR A 143 -15.17 22.60 -9.62
C THR A 143 -15.37 21.44 -8.63
N TRP A 144 -16.29 20.52 -8.93
CA TRP A 144 -16.54 19.37 -8.07
C TRP A 144 -15.30 18.47 -7.91
N ARG A 145 -14.52 18.30 -8.98
CA ARG A 145 -13.30 17.50 -8.94
C ARG A 145 -12.19 18.21 -8.16
N LYS A 146 -12.08 19.55 -8.29
CA LYS A 146 -11.15 20.36 -7.46
C LYS A 146 -11.46 20.20 -5.97
N THR A 147 -12.76 20.21 -5.60
CA THR A 147 -13.19 20.00 -4.21
C THR A 147 -12.80 18.59 -3.73
N LEU A 148 -12.99 17.57 -4.56
CA LEU A 148 -12.62 16.20 -4.26
C LEU A 148 -11.09 16.04 -4.12
N GLU A 149 -10.29 16.66 -5.01
CA GLU A 149 -8.83 16.66 -4.89
C GLU A 149 -8.36 17.38 -3.62
N ARG A 150 -9.01 18.48 -3.22
CA ARG A 150 -8.72 19.15 -1.95
C ARG A 150 -9.00 18.24 -0.76
N LEU A 151 -10.09 17.47 -0.79
CA LEU A 151 -10.39 16.46 0.22
C LEU A 151 -9.31 15.36 0.22
N TYR A 152 -8.99 14.78 -0.93
CA TYR A 152 -8.00 13.72 -1.04
C TYR A 152 -6.62 14.14 -0.50
N ARG A 153 -6.20 15.37 -0.80
CA ARG A 153 -4.91 15.91 -0.35
C ARG A 153 -4.95 16.55 1.04
N SER A 154 -6.05 16.42 1.76
CA SER A 154 -6.12 16.77 3.19
C SER A 154 -5.53 15.65 4.04
N GLY A 155 -5.21 15.91 5.30
CA GLY A 155 -4.78 14.86 6.23
C GLY A 155 -5.83 13.78 6.48
N TRP A 156 -7.11 14.01 6.14
CA TRP A 156 -8.21 13.05 6.25
C TRP A 156 -8.51 12.33 4.92
N GLY A 157 -7.91 12.80 3.84
CA GLY A 157 -8.19 12.34 2.49
C GLY A 157 -7.72 10.94 2.12
N PRO A 158 -6.66 10.37 2.71
CA PRO A 158 -6.15 9.05 2.32
C PRO A 158 -7.20 7.95 2.35
N VAL A 159 -8.08 7.95 3.34
CA VAL A 159 -9.20 7.01 3.44
C VAL A 159 -10.11 7.07 2.21
N PHE A 160 -10.53 8.27 1.81
CA PHE A 160 -11.44 8.48 0.69
C PHE A 160 -10.77 8.20 -0.65
N TYR A 161 -9.50 8.59 -0.79
CA TYR A 161 -8.75 8.32 -2.02
C TYR A 161 -8.60 6.82 -2.27
N TYR A 162 -8.18 6.06 -1.26
CA TYR A 162 -8.01 4.61 -1.40
C TYR A 162 -9.34 3.94 -1.71
N LEU A 163 -10.39 4.23 -0.95
CA LEU A 163 -11.72 3.65 -1.13
C LEU A 163 -12.29 3.91 -2.53
N ILE A 164 -12.18 5.15 -3.03
CA ILE A 164 -12.85 5.56 -4.26
C ILE A 164 -11.96 5.35 -5.48
N GLU A 165 -10.72 5.87 -5.46
CA GLU A 165 -9.87 5.89 -6.65
C GLU A 165 -9.11 4.58 -6.84
N ILE A 166 -8.78 3.86 -5.77
CA ILE A 166 -8.05 2.59 -5.85
C ILE A 166 -9.02 1.42 -5.77
N TRP A 167 -9.61 1.18 -4.59
CA TRP A 167 -10.42 -0.02 -4.39
C TRP A 167 -11.64 -0.06 -5.32
N TRP A 168 -12.48 0.99 -5.34
CA TRP A 168 -13.70 1.00 -6.15
C TRP A 168 -13.41 1.03 -7.65
N ARG A 169 -12.61 1.99 -8.10
CA ARG A 169 -12.46 2.28 -9.54
C ARG A 169 -11.40 1.45 -10.25
N ARG A 170 -10.45 0.86 -9.54
CA ARG A 170 -9.35 0.10 -10.15
C ARG A 170 -9.34 -1.37 -9.80
N GLU A 171 -9.76 -1.72 -8.59
CA GLU A 171 -9.70 -3.10 -8.12
C GLU A 171 -11.05 -3.81 -8.22
N TYR A 172 -12.16 -3.17 -7.86
CA TYR A 172 -13.45 -3.84 -7.82
C TYR A 172 -14.28 -3.61 -9.10
N PHE A 173 -14.39 -2.38 -9.60
CA PHE A 173 -15.10 -2.00 -10.82
C PHE A 173 -14.19 -1.31 -11.85
N PRO A 174 -13.10 -1.98 -12.30
CA PRO A 174 -12.20 -1.37 -13.26
C PRO A 174 -12.89 -1.15 -14.61
N ASN A 175 -12.77 0.07 -15.14
CA ASN A 175 -13.15 0.36 -16.51
C ASN A 175 -12.00 -0.01 -17.49
N ALA A 176 -12.27 0.09 -18.80
CA ALA A 176 -11.29 -0.25 -19.83
C ALA A 176 -9.98 0.58 -19.75
N GLN A 177 -10.04 1.78 -19.20
CA GLN A 177 -8.85 2.64 -19.01
C GLN A 177 -7.98 2.20 -17.81
N ASN A 178 -8.58 1.51 -16.85
CA ASN A 178 -7.93 1.15 -15.58
C ASN A 178 -7.46 -0.31 -15.52
N LYS A 179 -7.78 -1.15 -16.52
CA LYS A 179 -7.32 -2.53 -16.56
C LYS A 179 -6.51 -2.81 -17.83
N PRO A 180 -5.44 -3.58 -17.73
CA PRO A 180 -4.54 -3.88 -18.85
C PRO A 180 -5.11 -5.01 -19.73
N GLY A 181 -6.30 -4.85 -20.27
CA GLY A 181 -6.99 -5.84 -21.09
C GLY A 181 -7.98 -6.71 -20.31
N ASP A 182 -8.80 -7.46 -21.03
CA ASP A 182 -9.78 -8.39 -20.47
C ASP A 182 -9.15 -9.76 -20.27
N ARG A 183 -9.16 -10.23 -19.01
CA ARG A 183 -8.74 -11.59 -18.66
C ARG A 183 -9.86 -12.26 -17.87
N PRO A 184 -10.28 -13.50 -18.21
CA PRO A 184 -11.35 -14.20 -17.49
C PRO A 184 -11.11 -14.34 -15.99
N ILE A 185 -9.84 -14.32 -15.56
CA ILE A 185 -9.47 -14.41 -14.15
C ILE A 185 -9.94 -13.19 -13.34
N PHE A 186 -10.01 -12.00 -13.94
CA PHE A 186 -10.49 -10.80 -13.25
C PHE A 186 -11.94 -10.94 -12.79
N LEU A 187 -12.81 -11.45 -13.70
CA LEU A 187 -14.20 -11.72 -13.36
C LEU A 187 -14.30 -12.83 -12.29
N LYS A 188 -13.50 -13.89 -12.41
CA LYS A 188 -13.52 -15.00 -11.43
C LYS A 188 -13.16 -14.51 -10.03
N ASP A 189 -12.10 -13.70 -9.89
CA ASP A 189 -11.69 -13.17 -8.61
C ASP A 189 -12.72 -12.14 -8.06
N ASN A 190 -13.35 -11.33 -8.92
CA ASN A 190 -14.46 -10.45 -8.52
C ASN A 190 -15.67 -11.25 -8.01
N LEU A 191 -16.06 -12.31 -8.73
CA LEU A 191 -17.15 -13.19 -8.29
C LEU A 191 -16.81 -13.89 -6.95
N LEU A 192 -15.56 -14.29 -6.77
CA LEU A 192 -15.11 -14.92 -5.52
C LEU A 192 -15.28 -13.97 -4.33
N VAL A 193 -14.78 -12.73 -4.41
CA VAL A 193 -14.90 -11.77 -3.31
C VAL A 193 -16.34 -11.31 -3.10
N THR A 194 -17.14 -11.21 -4.17
CA THR A 194 -18.57 -10.90 -4.08
C THR A 194 -19.33 -12.02 -3.37
N ALA A 195 -19.09 -13.28 -3.74
CA ALA A 195 -19.70 -14.43 -3.09
C ALA A 195 -19.31 -14.47 -1.59
N PHE A 196 -18.05 -14.21 -1.27
CA PHE A 196 -17.62 -14.11 0.12
C PHE A 196 -18.35 -12.99 0.88
N ALA A 197 -18.49 -11.81 0.30
CA ALA A 197 -19.24 -10.70 0.91
C ALA A 197 -20.71 -11.08 1.19
N ILE A 198 -21.37 -11.73 0.24
CA ILE A 198 -22.75 -12.19 0.40
C ILE A 198 -22.87 -13.22 1.54
N ILE A 199 -21.95 -14.19 1.59
CA ILE A 199 -21.90 -15.21 2.66
C ILE A 199 -21.64 -14.54 4.00
N TRP A 200 -20.67 -13.64 4.10
CA TRP A 200 -20.34 -12.93 5.32
C TRP A 200 -21.54 -12.12 5.85
N ILE A 201 -22.17 -11.31 5.00
CA ILE A 201 -23.38 -10.56 5.33
C ILE A 201 -24.51 -11.51 5.77
N GLY A 202 -24.72 -12.61 5.04
CA GLY A 202 -25.72 -13.63 5.37
C GLY A 202 -25.48 -14.26 6.73
N CYS A 203 -24.24 -14.58 7.07
CA CYS A 203 -23.86 -15.11 8.39
C CYS A 203 -24.15 -14.11 9.52
N LEU A 204 -23.85 -12.80 9.30
CA LEU A 204 -24.15 -11.76 10.27
C LEU A 204 -25.65 -11.58 10.50
N ILE A 205 -26.46 -11.60 9.42
CA ILE A 205 -27.93 -11.52 9.51
C ILE A 205 -28.49 -12.74 10.26
N ALA A 206 -28.07 -13.95 9.88
CA ALA A 206 -28.52 -15.17 10.53
C ALA A 206 -28.10 -15.21 12.00
N GLY A 207 -26.88 -14.83 12.33
CA GLY A 207 -26.38 -14.77 13.70
C GLY A 207 -27.12 -13.74 14.54
N ALA A 208 -27.35 -12.52 14.05
CA ALA A 208 -28.12 -11.48 14.73
C ALA A 208 -29.57 -11.95 14.99
N SER A 209 -30.19 -12.59 13.99
CA SER A 209 -31.54 -13.13 14.13
C SER A 209 -31.62 -14.28 15.17
N ALA A 210 -30.65 -15.18 15.16
CA ALA A 210 -30.58 -16.32 16.09
C ALA A 210 -30.33 -15.87 17.55
N THR A 211 -29.61 -14.75 17.73
CA THR A 211 -29.33 -14.18 19.07
C THR A 211 -30.34 -13.14 19.52
N GLY A 212 -31.38 -12.86 18.72
CA GLY A 212 -32.38 -11.82 19.03
C GLY A 212 -31.85 -10.40 19.00
N GLN A 213 -30.70 -10.17 18.37
CA GLN A 213 -30.04 -8.87 18.31
C GLN A 213 -30.40 -8.10 17.04
N SER A 214 -30.16 -6.79 17.05
CA SER A 214 -30.41 -5.94 15.88
C SER A 214 -29.50 -6.34 14.70
N ILE A 215 -30.11 -6.69 13.57
CA ILE A 215 -29.40 -6.98 12.30
C ILE A 215 -28.54 -5.80 11.88
N TRP A 216 -29.06 -4.57 12.00
CA TRP A 216 -28.32 -3.36 11.62
C TRP A 216 -27.08 -3.14 12.47
N VAL A 217 -27.16 -3.38 13.78
CA VAL A 217 -25.98 -3.30 14.66
C VAL A 217 -24.96 -4.38 14.25
N GLY A 218 -25.39 -5.60 13.96
CA GLY A 218 -24.54 -6.69 13.47
C GLY A 218 -23.86 -6.33 12.15
N LEU A 219 -24.58 -5.79 11.19
CA LEU A 219 -24.03 -5.38 9.89
C LEU A 219 -23.06 -4.19 10.01
N ILE A 220 -23.39 -3.21 10.84
CA ILE A 220 -22.49 -2.06 11.06
C ILE A 220 -21.21 -2.51 11.75
N THR A 221 -21.29 -3.24 12.86
CA THR A 221 -20.10 -3.60 13.65
C THR A 221 -19.32 -4.77 13.10
N GLY A 222 -19.98 -5.72 12.43
CA GLY A 222 -19.35 -6.94 11.91
C GLY A 222 -18.96 -6.86 10.42
N PHE A 223 -19.44 -5.87 9.65
CA PHE A 223 -19.12 -5.72 8.23
C PHE A 223 -18.66 -4.31 7.87
N ALA A 224 -19.53 -3.30 8.01
CA ALA A 224 -19.22 -1.96 7.52
C ALA A 224 -18.02 -1.33 8.26
N LEU A 225 -17.98 -1.42 9.57
CA LEU A 225 -16.92 -0.86 10.39
C LEU A 225 -15.56 -1.53 10.14
N PRO A 226 -15.43 -2.87 10.12
CA PRO A 226 -14.18 -3.53 9.74
C PRO A 226 -13.70 -3.14 8.34
N PHE A 227 -14.60 -3.12 7.36
CA PHE A 227 -14.26 -2.78 5.98
C PHE A 227 -13.79 -1.33 5.81
N LEU A 228 -14.51 -0.37 6.40
CA LEU A 228 -14.14 1.05 6.34
C LEU A 228 -12.86 1.34 7.13
N PHE A 229 -12.65 0.69 8.28
CA PHE A 229 -11.42 0.83 9.05
C PHE A 229 -10.22 0.31 8.27
N TRP A 230 -10.33 -0.89 7.65
CA TRP A 230 -9.28 -1.42 6.79
C TRP A 230 -8.96 -0.47 5.64
N ASN A 231 -9.97 0.03 4.92
CA ASN A 231 -9.76 1.01 3.84
C ASN A 231 -9.02 2.26 4.33
N GLY A 232 -9.39 2.77 5.50
CA GLY A 232 -8.72 3.90 6.13
C GLY A 232 -7.28 3.61 6.49
N MET A 233 -7.04 2.46 7.08
CA MET A 233 -5.70 2.01 7.46
C MET A 233 -4.79 1.84 6.23
N ILE A 234 -5.26 1.14 5.20
CA ILE A 234 -4.45 0.92 4.00
C ILE A 234 -4.25 2.23 3.21
N GLY A 235 -5.27 3.08 3.13
CA GLY A 235 -5.13 4.40 2.54
C GLY A 235 -4.07 5.25 3.25
N PHE A 236 -4.05 5.23 4.59
CA PHE A 236 -3.01 5.87 5.38
C PHE A 236 -1.64 5.27 5.11
N VAL A 237 -1.50 3.93 5.17
CA VAL A 237 -0.23 3.21 4.95
C VAL A 237 0.37 3.55 3.60
N VAL A 238 -0.41 3.44 2.54
CA VAL A 238 0.04 3.72 1.17
C VAL A 238 0.40 5.21 0.99
N TYR A 239 -0.36 6.11 1.63
CA TYR A 239 -0.06 7.53 1.61
C TYR A 239 1.31 7.85 2.23
N VAL A 240 1.57 7.39 3.45
CA VAL A 240 2.81 7.71 4.17
C VAL A 240 4.04 7.03 3.59
N HIS A 241 3.86 5.94 2.85
CA HIS A 241 4.96 5.27 2.15
C HIS A 241 5.47 6.05 0.94
N HIS A 242 4.59 6.77 0.23
CA HIS A 242 4.90 7.40 -1.07
C HIS A 242 4.75 8.92 -1.07
N THR A 243 4.37 9.52 0.06
CA THR A 243 4.21 10.97 0.17
C THR A 243 5.09 11.54 1.28
N HIS A 244 6.10 12.27 0.87
CA HIS A 244 7.02 12.97 1.76
C HIS A 244 7.58 14.20 1.02
N PRO A 245 7.87 15.32 1.70
CA PRO A 245 8.46 16.49 1.04
C PRO A 245 9.70 16.19 0.21
N SER A 246 10.53 15.23 0.63
CA SER A 246 11.76 14.84 -0.08
C SER A 246 11.54 13.83 -1.21
N VAL A 247 10.36 13.19 -1.32
CA VAL A 247 10.09 12.18 -2.36
C VAL A 247 9.87 12.83 -3.72
N SER A 248 10.58 12.35 -4.74
CA SER A 248 10.50 12.86 -6.11
C SER A 248 9.49 12.11 -6.97
N TRP A 249 8.83 12.84 -7.85
CA TRP A 249 7.98 12.34 -8.92
C TRP A 249 8.56 12.69 -10.30
N TYR A 250 8.26 11.88 -11.29
CA TYR A 250 8.78 12.00 -12.66
C TYR A 250 7.62 11.96 -13.66
N ASP A 251 7.66 12.80 -14.68
CA ASP A 251 6.73 12.81 -15.82
C ASP A 251 7.37 12.28 -17.11
N LYS A 252 8.72 12.18 -17.14
CA LYS A 252 9.49 11.66 -18.27
C LYS A 252 10.11 10.31 -17.92
N LYS A 253 9.73 9.27 -18.68
CA LYS A 253 10.27 7.91 -18.49
C LYS A 253 11.79 7.85 -18.64
N SER A 254 12.38 8.62 -19.55
CA SER A 254 13.83 8.67 -19.74
C SER A 254 14.57 9.25 -18.52
N GLU A 255 14.00 10.22 -17.84
CA GLU A 255 14.54 10.77 -16.59
C GLU A 255 14.38 9.78 -15.44
N TRP A 256 13.20 9.18 -15.31
CA TRP A 256 12.89 8.14 -14.32
C TRP A 256 13.87 6.95 -14.43
N LEU A 257 14.13 6.45 -15.64
CA LEU A 257 15.09 5.37 -15.89
C LEU A 257 16.51 5.74 -15.46
N ARG A 258 16.95 6.97 -15.71
CA ARG A 258 18.29 7.46 -15.29
C ARG A 258 18.37 7.63 -13.78
N ALA A 259 17.33 8.13 -13.16
CA ALA A 259 17.30 8.36 -11.72
C ALA A 259 17.30 7.06 -10.92
N GLN A 260 16.88 5.93 -11.49
CA GLN A 260 16.72 4.65 -10.79
C GLN A 260 16.02 4.81 -9.43
N PRO A 261 14.78 5.34 -9.39
CA PRO A 261 14.21 5.94 -8.18
C PRO A 261 13.68 4.94 -7.14
N PHE A 262 14.07 3.67 -7.20
CA PHE A 262 13.57 2.59 -6.33
C PHE A 262 13.94 2.74 -4.83
N VAL A 263 14.90 3.60 -4.49
CA VAL A 263 15.26 3.93 -3.09
C VAL A 263 14.62 5.23 -2.64
N SER A 264 14.52 6.22 -3.56
CA SER A 264 14.11 7.59 -3.24
C SER A 264 12.62 7.88 -3.44
N THR A 265 11.83 6.88 -3.81
CA THR A 265 10.38 7.01 -4.00
C THR A 265 9.55 6.47 -2.85
N THR A 266 10.22 6.02 -1.79
CA THR A 266 9.58 5.42 -0.63
C THR A 266 10.15 5.98 0.66
N VAL A 267 9.39 5.84 1.73
CA VAL A 267 9.77 6.26 3.09
C VAL A 267 9.74 5.06 4.02
N HIS A 268 10.80 4.85 4.78
CA HIS A 268 10.78 3.99 5.95
C HIS A 268 10.19 4.77 7.12
N LEU A 269 8.96 4.46 7.50
CA LEU A 269 8.26 5.14 8.58
C LEU A 269 8.41 4.36 9.90
N THR A 270 9.03 4.98 10.91
CA THR A 270 9.27 4.33 12.21
C THR A 270 8.23 4.73 13.25
N PHE A 271 7.55 3.73 13.84
CA PHE A 271 6.55 3.91 14.91
C PHE A 271 7.02 3.39 16.27
N GLY A 272 8.18 2.80 16.34
CA GLY A 272 8.63 1.99 17.46
C GLY A 272 8.42 0.50 17.22
N TRP A 273 9.15 -0.33 17.97
CA TRP A 273 9.32 -1.76 17.68
C TRP A 273 8.03 -2.58 17.66
N ILE A 274 7.07 -2.26 18.54
CA ILE A 274 5.82 -3.03 18.63
C ILE A 274 4.93 -2.86 17.40
N TRP A 275 4.86 -1.63 16.85
CA TRP A 275 4.02 -1.34 15.71
C TRP A 275 4.55 -1.96 14.42
N GLY A 276 5.88 -2.02 14.23
CA GLY A 276 6.48 -2.75 13.12
C GLY A 276 6.04 -4.21 13.10
N ALA A 277 6.14 -4.91 14.24
CA ALA A 277 5.69 -6.31 14.36
C ALA A 277 4.17 -6.46 14.18
N LEU A 278 3.36 -5.55 14.74
CA LEU A 278 1.90 -5.58 14.61
C LEU A 278 1.45 -5.38 13.16
N MET A 279 2.19 -4.64 12.36
CA MET A 279 1.90 -4.38 10.94
C MET A 279 2.75 -5.25 9.99
N HIS A 280 3.23 -6.40 10.46
CA HIS A 280 4.03 -7.33 9.67
C HIS A 280 5.21 -6.65 8.94
N HIS A 281 5.81 -5.63 9.53
CA HIS A 281 6.96 -4.92 8.97
C HIS A 281 6.72 -4.27 7.59
N ILE A 282 5.47 -3.95 7.23
CA ILE A 282 5.17 -3.29 5.94
C ILE A 282 5.71 -1.86 5.87
N MET A 283 6.05 -1.27 7.03
CA MET A 283 6.61 0.08 7.11
C MET A 283 8.07 0.17 6.68
N GLU A 284 8.78 -0.95 6.64
CA GLU A 284 10.12 -1.11 6.05
C GLU A 284 10.04 -1.12 4.52
N HIS A 285 9.40 -0.11 3.98
CA HIS A 285 8.86 -0.08 2.63
C HIS A 285 9.93 0.11 1.54
N THR A 286 11.07 0.70 1.88
CA THR A 286 12.18 0.84 0.92
C THR A 286 12.80 -0.51 0.58
N ALA A 287 13.01 -1.39 1.57
CA ALA A 287 13.48 -2.75 1.32
C ALA A 287 12.49 -3.53 0.45
N HIS A 288 11.19 -3.36 0.69
CA HIS A 288 10.14 -3.96 -0.10
C HIS A 288 10.16 -3.49 -1.57
N HIS A 289 10.34 -2.19 -1.84
CA HIS A 289 10.45 -1.65 -3.21
C HIS A 289 11.76 -2.01 -3.90
N VAL A 290 12.84 -2.16 -3.14
CA VAL A 290 14.12 -2.65 -3.69
C VAL A 290 13.99 -4.10 -4.16
N ASP A 291 13.41 -4.97 -3.33
CA ASP A 291 13.20 -6.37 -3.67
C ASP A 291 11.90 -6.94 -3.06
N MET A 292 10.83 -6.95 -3.85
CA MET A 292 9.54 -7.50 -3.45
C MET A 292 9.52 -9.02 -3.26
N SER A 293 10.62 -9.73 -3.56
CA SER A 293 10.76 -11.16 -3.27
C SER A 293 11.14 -11.46 -1.82
N ILE A 294 11.42 -10.42 -1.01
CA ILE A 294 11.71 -10.57 0.41
C ILE A 294 10.38 -10.67 1.18
N PRO A 295 10.15 -11.79 1.90
CA PRO A 295 8.92 -11.92 2.68
C PRO A 295 8.90 -10.93 3.85
N LEU A 296 7.69 -10.48 4.22
CA LEU A 296 7.45 -9.48 5.26
C LEU A 296 8.22 -9.72 6.57
N TYR A 297 8.37 -10.98 6.97
CA TYR A 297 9.06 -11.36 8.21
C TYR A 297 10.59 -11.26 8.15
N ASN A 298 11.16 -10.93 6.98
CA ASN A 298 12.58 -10.64 6.77
C ASN A 298 12.79 -9.15 6.37
N LEU A 299 11.71 -8.36 6.18
CA LEU A 299 11.81 -6.97 5.73
C LEU A 299 12.61 -6.09 6.68
N LYS A 300 12.46 -6.30 8.00
CA LYS A 300 13.21 -5.52 9.00
C LYS A 300 14.72 -5.68 8.83
N ASP A 301 15.20 -6.91 8.65
CA ASP A 301 16.63 -7.17 8.50
C ASP A 301 17.13 -6.66 7.14
N ALA A 302 16.31 -6.78 6.10
CA ALA A 302 16.60 -6.22 4.79
C ALA A 302 16.69 -4.68 4.83
N GLN A 303 15.77 -4.02 5.51
CA GLN A 303 15.78 -2.57 5.69
C GLN A 303 17.02 -2.10 6.44
N ASN A 304 17.34 -2.75 7.56
CA ASN A 304 18.55 -2.45 8.34
C ASN A 304 19.84 -2.62 7.50
N THR A 305 19.88 -3.64 6.65
CA THR A 305 21.00 -3.86 5.71
C THR A 305 21.09 -2.72 4.72
N LEU A 306 19.97 -2.31 4.11
CA LEU A 306 19.95 -1.18 3.17
C LEU A 306 20.38 0.13 3.83
N GLU A 307 19.90 0.44 5.02
CA GLU A 307 20.27 1.66 5.76
C GLU A 307 21.74 1.69 6.10
N THR A 308 22.32 0.53 6.44
CA THR A 308 23.76 0.39 6.66
C THR A 308 24.57 0.58 5.38
N MET A 309 24.11 0.01 4.27
CA MET A 309 24.84 0.01 3.00
C MET A 309 24.66 1.30 2.19
N LEU A 310 23.54 2.01 2.40
CA LEU A 310 23.15 3.22 1.69
C LEU A 310 22.89 4.38 2.67
N PRO A 311 23.87 4.78 3.49
CA PRO A 311 23.68 5.84 4.47
C PRO A 311 23.25 7.14 3.78
N GLU A 312 22.32 7.87 4.41
CA GLU A 312 21.76 9.15 3.92
C GLU A 312 20.96 9.07 2.60
N ARG A 313 20.76 7.86 2.03
CA ARG A 313 20.04 7.66 0.77
C ARG A 313 18.59 7.23 0.96
N ILE A 314 18.25 6.71 2.13
CA ILE A 314 16.93 6.21 2.46
C ILE A 314 16.21 7.25 3.32
N PHE A 315 14.99 7.59 2.97
CA PHE A 315 14.17 8.50 3.76
C PHE A 315 13.61 7.76 4.98
N ILE A 316 14.20 8.01 6.14
CA ILE A 316 13.75 7.47 7.42
C ILE A 316 13.00 8.56 8.15
N GLN A 317 11.74 8.32 8.44
CA GLN A 317 10.87 9.28 9.10
C GLN A 317 10.26 8.69 10.38
N LYS A 318 10.50 9.31 11.52
CA LYS A 318 9.77 8.97 12.73
C LYS A 318 8.35 9.53 12.64
N PHE A 319 7.36 8.67 12.86
CA PHE A 319 5.97 9.08 12.84
C PHE A 319 5.66 10.05 13.98
N SER A 320 4.92 11.10 13.63
CA SER A 320 4.13 11.93 14.55
C SER A 320 2.95 12.53 13.79
N TRP A 321 1.85 12.80 14.48
CA TRP A 321 0.71 13.47 13.86
C TRP A 321 1.07 14.87 13.35
N ALA A 322 1.97 15.58 14.02
CA ALA A 322 2.47 16.88 13.55
C ALA A 322 3.19 16.74 12.20
N TRP A 323 4.09 15.77 12.05
CA TRP A 323 4.73 15.48 10.77
C TRP A 323 3.71 15.08 9.70
N TYR A 324 2.76 14.22 10.03
CA TYR A 324 1.75 13.75 9.10
C TYR A 324 0.92 14.90 8.50
N PHE A 325 0.38 15.77 9.36
CA PHE A 325 -0.40 16.91 8.90
C PHE A 325 0.45 17.97 8.20
N ASP A 326 1.71 18.17 8.59
CA ASP A 326 2.64 19.05 7.88
C ASP A 326 2.96 18.51 6.47
N THR A 327 3.19 17.21 6.34
CA THR A 327 3.35 16.55 5.03
C THR A 327 2.10 16.71 4.18
N ALA A 328 0.93 16.44 4.74
CA ALA A 328 -0.33 16.64 4.03
C ALA A 328 -0.57 18.11 3.63
N ARG A 329 -0.08 19.09 4.41
CA ARG A 329 -0.14 20.51 4.08
C ARG A 329 0.78 20.86 2.93
N LYS A 330 2.00 20.30 2.87
CA LYS A 330 3.02 20.60 1.89
C LYS A 330 2.81 19.89 0.55
N CYS A 331 2.45 18.61 0.58
CA CYS A 331 2.42 17.75 -0.61
C CYS A 331 1.02 17.76 -1.28
N LYS A 332 0.65 18.87 -1.94
CA LYS A 332 -0.64 18.98 -2.64
C LYS A 332 -0.52 18.71 -4.13
N LEU A 333 0.24 19.55 -4.82
CA LEU A 333 0.53 19.50 -6.25
C LEU A 333 2.04 19.35 -6.44
N TYR A 334 2.46 19.01 -7.66
CA TYR A 334 3.88 18.80 -7.94
C TYR A 334 4.33 19.50 -9.21
N ASP A 335 5.44 20.21 -9.11
CA ASP A 335 6.18 20.76 -10.22
C ASP A 335 7.19 19.74 -10.72
N PHE A 336 6.87 19.09 -11.85
CA PHE A 336 7.68 18.02 -12.42
C PHE A 336 8.99 18.52 -13.03
N GLU A 337 9.04 19.79 -13.44
CA GLU A 337 10.24 20.41 -14.01
C GLU A 337 11.25 20.77 -12.92
N ASN A 338 10.79 21.46 -11.87
CA ASN A 338 11.64 21.92 -10.79
C ASN A 338 11.80 20.92 -9.64
N LYS A 339 11.07 19.77 -9.68
CA LYS A 339 11.07 18.74 -8.64
C LYS A 339 10.68 19.30 -7.28
N ALA A 340 9.56 20.00 -7.24
CA ALA A 340 9.10 20.71 -6.05
C ALA A 340 7.61 20.43 -5.77
N TRP A 341 7.28 20.32 -4.50
CA TRP A 341 5.89 20.28 -4.05
C TRP A 341 5.30 21.69 -4.02
N LEU A 342 4.03 21.78 -4.37
CA LEU A 342 3.29 23.03 -4.41
C LEU A 342 2.03 22.92 -3.55
N ASP A 343 1.52 24.08 -3.08
CA ASP A 343 0.15 24.21 -2.59
C ASP A 343 -0.85 24.30 -3.76
N PHE A 344 -2.14 24.45 -3.48
CA PHE A 344 -3.18 24.56 -4.51
C PHE A 344 -3.16 25.90 -5.27
N ASP A 345 -2.48 26.90 -4.74
CA ASP A 345 -2.32 28.21 -5.40
C ASP A 345 -1.09 28.24 -6.31
N GLY A 346 -0.24 27.22 -6.22
CA GLY A 346 0.97 27.06 -7.02
C GLY A 346 2.23 27.57 -6.33
N ASN A 347 2.16 27.92 -5.05
CA ASN A 347 3.34 28.34 -4.30
C ASN A 347 4.16 27.12 -3.90
N LYS A 348 5.47 27.22 -4.03
CA LYS A 348 6.40 26.17 -3.62
C LYS A 348 6.35 25.97 -2.09
N THR A 349 6.21 24.71 -1.68
CA THR A 349 6.13 24.31 -0.27
C THR A 349 7.30 23.46 0.20
N ALA A 350 7.94 22.72 -0.73
CA ALA A 350 9.14 21.93 -0.45
C ALA A 350 9.88 21.58 -1.75
N ASP A 351 11.20 21.41 -1.67
CA ASP A 351 12.00 20.81 -2.74
C ASP A 351 12.10 19.29 -2.48
N SER A 352 11.84 18.48 -3.50
CA SER A 352 12.17 17.06 -3.42
C SER A 352 13.66 16.84 -3.71
N VAL A 353 14.20 15.74 -3.16
CA VAL A 353 15.63 15.44 -3.31
C VAL A 353 15.93 15.11 -4.77
N ARG A 354 16.88 15.81 -5.36
CA ARG A 354 17.45 15.44 -6.66
C ARG A 354 18.39 14.26 -6.45
N VAL A 355 17.98 13.10 -6.92
CA VAL A 355 18.87 11.93 -6.95
C VAL A 355 20.04 12.25 -7.89
N LEU A 356 21.29 12.03 -7.43
CA LEU A 356 22.45 12.08 -8.29
C LEU A 356 22.25 11.05 -9.40
N LEU A 357 22.03 11.54 -10.61
CA LEU A 357 21.77 10.69 -11.77
C LEU A 357 23.02 9.88 -12.08
N SER A 358 22.89 8.57 -12.17
CA SER A 358 23.95 7.72 -12.74
C SER A 358 24.26 8.23 -14.14
N PRO A 359 25.56 8.29 -14.57
CA PRO A 359 25.89 8.60 -15.95
C PRO A 359 25.11 7.67 -16.89
N ALA A 360 24.61 8.21 -18.00
CA ALA A 360 23.90 7.40 -19.00
C ALA A 360 24.78 6.22 -19.39
N PRO A 361 24.23 4.97 -19.49
CA PRO A 361 25.01 3.85 -19.96
C PRO A 361 25.60 4.19 -21.33
N ALA A 362 26.93 4.14 -21.44
CA ALA A 362 27.62 4.34 -22.70
C ALA A 362 27.12 3.30 -23.69
N GLY A 363 26.38 3.72 -24.74
CA GLY A 363 26.03 2.85 -25.86
C GLY A 363 24.56 2.59 -26.16
N GLN A 364 23.61 3.45 -25.81
CA GLN A 364 22.25 3.41 -26.36
C GLN A 364 21.92 4.70 -27.14
N ASN A 365 22.73 4.98 -28.16
CA ASN A 365 22.34 5.81 -29.28
C ASN A 365 22.15 4.86 -30.47
N GLY A 366 20.91 4.47 -30.74
CA GLY A 366 20.51 3.64 -31.86
C GLY A 366 19.00 3.53 -31.89
#